data_ed15dc924318e30dbdca885b18895505
#
_entry.id   ed15dc924318e30dbdca885b18895505
#
_cell.length_a   1.000
_cell.length_b   1.000
_cell.length_c   1.000
_cell.angle_alpha   90.00
_cell.angle_beta   90.00
_cell.angle_gamma   90.00
#
_symmetry.space_group_name_H-M   'P 1'
#
loop_
_entity.id
_entity.type
_entity.pdbx_description
1 polymer ?
#
loop_
_entity_poly.entity_id
_entity_poly.type
_entity_poly.pdbx_seq_one_letter_code
_entity_poly.pdbx_strand_id
1 'polypeptide(L)'
;LADRPPQLEMDAATEAHGPIVEAVLHTVAKTTMTVEVPSAYGYVILTAGVGAFVMNIMLGGPVMQARKKYGIKYPNLYAVPGYHKDADAFNRVQRGHQHIYEEMCNVTAMLLVGGLKHPYLCTAGALLWQLGSALYLAGYKDTTKDVKTARYQKGGGIKWLGITIG
;
A
#
# COMPACT_ATOMS: atom_id res chain seq x y z
N LEU A 1 -17.59 -44.57 -36.64
CA LEU A 1 -17.70 -43.84 -35.34
C LEU A 1 -18.20 -42.47 -35.70
N ALA A 2 -19.51 -42.29 -35.50
CA ALA A 2 -20.24 -41.13 -35.94
C ALA A 2 -19.93 -39.89 -35.10
N ASP A 3 -19.62 -38.82 -35.79
CA ASP A 3 -19.58 -37.46 -35.26
C ASP A 3 -20.88 -37.13 -34.52
N ARG A 4 -20.85 -37.13 -33.20
CA ARG A 4 -21.89 -36.46 -32.40
C ARG A 4 -21.66 -34.95 -32.49
N PRO A 5 -22.67 -34.21 -32.87
CA PRO A 5 -22.54 -32.77 -32.90
C PRO A 5 -22.19 -32.23 -31.53
N PRO A 6 -21.25 -31.29 -31.41
CA PRO A 6 -20.74 -30.77 -30.11
C PRO A 6 -21.83 -30.17 -29.19
N GLN A 7 -22.98 -29.81 -29.77
CA GLN A 7 -24.15 -29.33 -29.05
C GLN A 7 -24.81 -30.36 -28.14
N LEU A 8 -24.91 -31.62 -28.62
CA LEU A 8 -25.50 -32.72 -27.84
C LEU A 8 -24.63 -33.16 -26.65
N GLU A 9 -23.30 -33.03 -26.74
CA GLU A 9 -22.39 -33.28 -25.63
C GLU A 9 -22.43 -32.13 -24.58
N MET A 10 -22.59 -30.90 -25.04
CA MET A 10 -22.77 -29.75 -24.15
C MET A 10 -24.10 -29.82 -23.38
N ASP A 11 -25.21 -30.18 -24.04
CA ASP A 11 -26.53 -30.29 -23.43
C ASP A 11 -26.57 -31.43 -22.41
N ALA A 12 -25.94 -32.59 -22.71
CA ALA A 12 -25.83 -33.71 -21.77
C ALA A 12 -24.94 -33.39 -20.56
N ALA A 13 -23.86 -32.64 -20.76
CA ALA A 13 -23.01 -32.17 -19.68
C ALA A 13 -23.73 -31.12 -18.80
N THR A 14 -24.53 -30.25 -19.40
CA THR A 14 -25.33 -29.26 -18.69
C THR A 14 -26.46 -29.93 -17.89
N GLU A 15 -27.13 -30.96 -18.43
CA GLU A 15 -28.12 -31.75 -17.71
C GLU A 15 -27.54 -32.53 -16.52
N ALA A 16 -26.36 -33.13 -16.70
CA ALA A 16 -25.69 -33.91 -15.65
C ALA A 16 -25.15 -33.05 -14.51
N HIS A 17 -24.68 -31.81 -14.82
CA HIS A 17 -24.11 -30.90 -13.83
C HIS A 17 -25.09 -29.85 -13.30
N GLY A 18 -26.25 -29.70 -13.92
CA GLY A 18 -27.27 -28.73 -13.53
C GLY A 18 -27.63 -28.75 -12.04
N PRO A 19 -27.96 -29.93 -11.46
CA PRO A 19 -28.29 -30.03 -10.04
C PRO A 19 -27.11 -29.67 -9.11
N ILE A 20 -25.90 -30.02 -9.52
CA ILE A 20 -24.68 -29.71 -8.74
C ILE A 20 -24.39 -28.22 -8.80
N VAL A 21 -24.48 -27.62 -9.97
CA VAL A 21 -24.28 -26.18 -10.17
C VAL A 21 -25.32 -25.39 -9.39
N GLU A 22 -26.61 -25.80 -9.42
CA GLU A 22 -27.66 -25.16 -8.63
C GLU A 22 -27.42 -25.30 -7.12
N ALA A 23 -27.02 -26.47 -6.65
CA ALA A 23 -26.69 -26.69 -5.24
C ALA A 23 -25.50 -25.84 -4.79
N VAL A 24 -24.47 -25.71 -5.62
CA VAL A 24 -23.30 -24.84 -5.36
C VAL A 24 -23.74 -23.39 -5.34
N LEU A 25 -24.50 -22.92 -6.34
CA LEU A 25 -24.99 -21.54 -6.40
C LEU A 25 -25.88 -21.21 -5.20
N HIS A 26 -26.77 -22.14 -4.80
CA HIS A 26 -27.62 -21.96 -3.62
C HIS A 26 -26.80 -21.91 -2.33
N THR A 27 -25.75 -22.73 -2.21
CA THR A 27 -24.84 -22.72 -1.06
C THR A 27 -24.03 -21.43 -1.03
N VAL A 28 -23.50 -20.99 -2.17
CA VAL A 28 -22.77 -19.70 -2.30
C VAL A 28 -23.70 -18.54 -1.94
N ALA A 29 -24.93 -18.51 -2.47
CA ALA A 29 -25.91 -17.47 -2.16
C ALA A 29 -26.24 -17.39 -0.67
N LYS A 30 -26.36 -18.53 0.01
CA LYS A 30 -26.56 -18.57 1.48
C LYS A 30 -25.37 -18.10 2.29
N THR A 31 -24.16 -18.24 1.73
CA THR A 31 -22.90 -17.86 2.39
C THR A 31 -22.47 -16.44 2.03
N THR A 32 -23.17 -15.80 1.07
CA THR A 32 -22.81 -14.44 0.63
C THR A 32 -23.21 -13.43 1.71
N MET A 33 -22.22 -12.75 2.28
CA MET A 33 -22.45 -11.58 3.13
C MET A 33 -22.59 -10.35 2.24
N THR A 34 -23.68 -9.61 2.42
CA THR A 34 -23.85 -8.30 1.76
C THR A 34 -23.19 -7.24 2.63
N VAL A 35 -22.21 -6.55 2.10
CA VAL A 35 -21.57 -5.40 2.74
C VAL A 35 -22.08 -4.14 2.06
N GLU A 36 -22.79 -3.30 2.81
CA GLU A 36 -23.20 -1.99 2.32
C GLU A 36 -21.99 -1.05 2.29
N VAL A 37 -21.65 -0.56 1.10
CA VAL A 37 -20.51 0.35 0.91
C VAL A 37 -21.04 1.78 0.91
N PRO A 38 -20.61 2.65 1.86
CA PRO A 38 -21.02 4.05 1.88
C PRO A 38 -20.63 4.78 0.59
N SER A 39 -21.46 5.71 0.11
CA SER A 39 -21.17 6.51 -1.10
C SER A 39 -19.82 7.25 -1.00
N ALA A 40 -19.44 7.68 0.20
CA ALA A 40 -18.17 8.36 0.48
C ALA A 40 -16.94 7.41 0.48
N TYR A 41 -17.13 6.09 0.37
CA TYR A 41 -16.02 5.13 0.38
C TYR A 41 -15.04 5.32 -0.80
N GLY A 42 -15.52 5.90 -1.90
CA GLY A 42 -14.67 6.28 -3.03
C GLY A 42 -13.49 7.18 -2.65
N TYR A 43 -13.67 8.06 -1.66
CA TYR A 43 -12.58 8.91 -1.14
C TYR A 43 -11.50 8.09 -0.43
N VAL A 44 -11.89 7.02 0.28
CA VAL A 44 -10.94 6.11 0.93
C VAL A 44 -10.11 5.37 -0.11
N ILE A 45 -10.76 4.82 -1.15
CA ILE A 45 -10.06 4.14 -2.26
C ILE A 45 -9.07 5.11 -2.91
N LEU A 46 -9.51 6.35 -3.20
CA LEU A 46 -8.68 7.34 -3.84
C LEU A 46 -7.48 7.73 -2.96
N THR A 47 -7.67 7.96 -1.68
CA THR A 47 -6.61 8.43 -0.78
C THR A 47 -5.76 7.29 -0.25
N ALA A 48 -6.34 6.28 0.39
CA ALA A 48 -5.58 5.18 1.00
C ALA A 48 -5.03 4.19 -0.04
N GLY A 49 -5.71 3.98 -1.18
CA GLY A 49 -5.25 3.13 -2.26
C GLY A 49 -4.36 3.89 -3.24
N VAL A 50 -4.97 4.67 -4.13
CA VAL A 50 -4.26 5.36 -5.22
C VAL A 50 -3.26 6.38 -4.67
N GLY A 51 -3.66 7.19 -3.70
CA GLY A 51 -2.80 8.21 -3.08
C GLY A 51 -1.56 7.62 -2.42
N ALA A 52 -1.69 6.51 -1.70
CA ALA A 52 -0.56 5.81 -1.09
C ALA A 52 0.43 5.30 -2.14
N PHE A 53 -0.06 4.72 -3.24
CA PHE A 53 0.77 4.26 -4.35
C PHE A 53 1.53 5.43 -5.00
N VAL A 54 0.84 6.52 -5.33
CA VAL A 54 1.45 7.71 -5.93
C VAL A 54 2.50 8.31 -4.99
N MET A 55 2.17 8.44 -3.70
CA MET A 55 3.12 8.91 -2.68
C MET A 55 4.39 8.05 -2.65
N ASN A 56 4.25 6.73 -2.66
CA ASN A 56 5.41 5.83 -2.63
C ASN A 56 6.35 6.05 -3.83
N ILE A 57 5.80 6.22 -5.04
CA ILE A 57 6.59 6.55 -6.24
C ILE A 57 7.29 7.91 -6.06
N MET A 58 6.57 8.93 -5.62
CA MET A 58 7.13 10.27 -5.43
C MET A 58 8.26 10.28 -4.39
N LEU A 59 8.08 9.59 -3.28
CA LEU A 59 9.08 9.51 -2.22
C LEU A 59 10.27 8.60 -2.56
N GLY A 60 10.14 7.74 -3.57
CA GLY A 60 11.24 7.00 -4.19
C GLY A 60 12.21 7.88 -4.97
N GLY A 61 11.75 9.03 -5.49
CA GLY A 61 12.57 9.98 -6.23
C GLY A 61 13.84 10.45 -5.49
N PRO A 62 13.74 10.91 -4.23
CA PRO A 62 14.90 11.23 -3.40
C PRO A 62 15.93 10.10 -3.27
N VAL A 63 15.48 8.84 -3.22
CA VAL A 63 16.38 7.66 -3.19
C VAL A 63 17.16 7.54 -4.48
N MET A 64 16.51 7.70 -5.63
CA MET A 64 17.17 7.66 -6.94
C MET A 64 18.19 8.78 -7.10
N GLN A 65 17.86 9.98 -6.62
CA GLN A 65 18.80 11.11 -6.60
C GLN A 65 19.99 10.84 -5.68
N ALA A 66 19.74 10.30 -4.49
CA ALA A 66 20.78 9.95 -3.53
C ALA A 66 21.72 8.87 -4.08
N ARG A 67 21.20 7.84 -4.79
CA ARG A 67 22.04 6.83 -5.48
C ARG A 67 23.03 7.46 -6.44
N LYS A 68 22.57 8.39 -7.26
CA LYS A 68 23.43 9.13 -8.20
C LYS A 68 24.46 9.99 -7.46
N LYS A 69 23.99 10.74 -6.44
CA LYS A 69 24.84 11.66 -5.67
C LYS A 69 25.97 10.94 -4.92
N TYR A 70 25.67 9.80 -4.30
CA TYR A 70 26.63 9.07 -3.45
C TYR A 70 27.26 7.85 -4.15
N GLY A 71 26.99 7.64 -5.43
CA GLY A 71 27.61 6.58 -6.23
C GLY A 71 27.22 5.16 -5.84
N ILE A 72 26.03 4.95 -5.25
CA ILE A 72 25.60 3.62 -4.79
C ILE A 72 24.97 2.85 -5.95
N LYS A 73 25.70 1.86 -6.46
CA LYS A 73 25.28 1.02 -7.58
C LYS A 73 24.36 -0.11 -7.15
N TYR A 74 23.49 -0.54 -8.05
CA TYR A 74 22.74 -1.79 -7.89
C TYR A 74 23.71 -2.99 -7.89
N PRO A 75 23.41 -4.07 -7.14
CA PRO A 75 22.22 -4.36 -6.35
C PRO A 75 22.26 -3.85 -4.90
N ASN A 76 23.25 -3.03 -4.52
CA ASN A 76 23.40 -2.59 -3.13
C ASN A 76 22.17 -1.81 -2.65
N LEU A 77 21.50 -2.31 -1.63
CA LEU A 77 20.36 -1.63 -1.01
C LEU A 77 20.83 -0.46 -0.13
N TYR A 78 21.90 -0.68 0.64
CA TYR A 78 22.52 0.28 1.53
C TYR A 78 23.98 0.55 1.14
N ALA A 79 24.47 1.71 1.51
CA ALA A 79 25.88 2.03 1.47
C ALA A 79 26.60 1.37 2.65
N VAL A 80 27.80 0.83 2.40
CA VAL A 80 28.63 0.18 3.41
C VAL A 80 29.50 1.23 4.10
N PRO A 81 29.36 1.44 5.42
CA PRO A 81 30.25 2.33 6.16
C PRO A 81 31.73 1.90 6.06
N GLY A 82 32.60 2.87 5.91
CA GLY A 82 34.04 2.61 5.70
C GLY A 82 34.44 2.33 4.25
N TYR A 83 33.51 1.86 3.40
CA TYR A 83 33.76 1.64 1.97
C TYR A 83 33.19 2.78 1.11
N HIS A 84 31.94 3.18 1.35
CA HIS A 84 31.33 4.29 0.63
C HIS A 84 31.51 5.58 1.43
N LYS A 85 31.98 6.63 0.74
CA LYS A 85 31.99 7.97 1.30
C LYS A 85 30.55 8.41 1.53
N ASP A 86 30.30 9.08 2.63
CA ASP A 86 28.95 9.59 2.99
C ASP A 86 27.85 8.50 3.13
N ALA A 87 28.24 7.28 3.53
CA ALA A 87 27.34 6.14 3.67
C ALA A 87 26.11 6.46 4.58
N ASP A 88 26.33 7.20 5.69
CA ASP A 88 25.23 7.60 6.59
C ASP A 88 24.20 8.46 5.86
N ALA A 89 24.65 9.44 5.06
CA ALA A 89 23.75 10.33 4.35
C ALA A 89 22.85 9.60 3.35
N PHE A 90 23.42 8.64 2.60
CA PHE A 90 22.63 7.79 1.72
C PHE A 90 21.69 6.89 2.49
N ASN A 91 22.18 6.22 3.53
CA ASN A 91 21.42 5.24 4.32
C ASN A 91 20.21 5.88 5.01
N ARG A 92 20.29 7.13 5.44
CA ARG A 92 19.15 7.88 5.99
C ARG A 92 18.06 8.07 4.94
N VAL A 93 18.39 8.45 3.71
CA VAL A 93 17.40 8.60 2.64
C VAL A 93 16.75 7.24 2.32
N GLN A 94 17.57 6.21 2.14
CA GLN A 94 17.11 4.85 1.84
C GLN A 94 16.22 4.32 2.96
N ARG A 95 16.66 4.39 4.21
CA ARG A 95 15.90 3.87 5.36
C ARG A 95 14.61 4.65 5.61
N GLY A 96 14.64 5.97 5.39
CA GLY A 96 13.44 6.80 5.49
C GLY A 96 12.34 6.39 4.51
N HIS A 97 12.68 6.13 3.26
CA HIS A 97 11.74 5.64 2.25
C HIS A 97 11.29 4.20 2.53
N GLN A 98 12.25 3.32 2.87
CA GLN A 98 11.94 1.92 3.17
C GLN A 98 10.95 1.77 4.33
N HIS A 99 11.10 2.57 5.38
CA HIS A 99 10.18 2.54 6.52
C HIS A 99 8.73 2.88 6.10
N ILE A 100 8.56 3.87 5.21
CA ILE A 100 7.25 4.22 4.67
C ILE A 100 6.66 3.06 3.86
N TYR A 101 7.49 2.42 3.05
CA TYR A 101 7.07 1.27 2.26
C TYR A 101 6.67 0.07 3.14
N GLU A 102 7.41 -0.20 4.21
CA GLU A 102 7.12 -1.27 5.18
C GLU A 102 5.75 -1.07 5.87
N GLU A 103 5.35 0.18 6.15
CA GLU A 103 4.07 0.50 6.77
C GLU A 103 2.90 0.52 5.77
N MET A 104 3.16 0.83 4.51
CA MET A 104 2.15 1.16 3.51
C MET A 104 1.07 0.08 3.37
N CYS A 105 1.44 -1.20 3.29
CA CYS A 105 0.48 -2.28 3.13
C CYS A 105 -0.46 -2.39 4.34
N ASN A 106 0.07 -2.31 5.54
CA ASN A 106 -0.72 -2.43 6.78
C ASN A 106 -1.67 -1.23 6.94
N VAL A 107 -1.14 -0.02 6.76
CA VAL A 107 -1.94 1.21 6.89
C VAL A 107 -3.04 1.26 5.83
N THR A 108 -2.72 0.96 4.57
CA THR A 108 -3.72 0.90 3.49
C THR A 108 -4.81 -0.12 3.80
N ALA A 109 -4.46 -1.32 4.24
CA ALA A 109 -5.44 -2.35 4.59
C ALA A 109 -6.36 -1.91 5.74
N MET A 110 -5.79 -1.33 6.80
CA MET A 110 -6.58 -0.82 7.94
C MET A 110 -7.54 0.29 7.51
N LEU A 111 -7.07 1.24 6.73
CA LEU A 111 -7.88 2.36 6.24
C LEU A 111 -9.00 1.90 5.29
N LEU A 112 -8.72 0.92 4.43
CA LEU A 112 -9.74 0.35 3.55
C LEU A 112 -10.82 -0.39 4.35
N VAL A 113 -10.45 -1.17 5.35
CA VAL A 113 -11.42 -1.90 6.20
C VAL A 113 -12.20 -0.92 7.08
N GLY A 114 -11.53 -0.01 7.77
CA GLY A 114 -12.16 1.01 8.63
C GLY A 114 -13.08 1.96 7.85
N GLY A 115 -12.70 2.25 6.60
CA GLY A 115 -13.48 3.11 5.69
C GLY A 115 -14.84 2.59 5.31
N LEU A 116 -15.10 1.28 5.43
CA LEU A 116 -16.44 0.71 5.26
C LEU A 116 -17.44 1.26 6.30
N LYS A 117 -16.96 1.62 7.48
CA LYS A 117 -17.78 2.20 8.55
C LYS A 117 -17.59 3.72 8.70
N HIS A 118 -16.35 4.19 8.59
CA HIS A 118 -15.98 5.57 8.86
C HIS A 118 -15.20 6.22 7.69
N PRO A 119 -15.82 6.38 6.50
CA PRO A 119 -15.09 6.77 5.28
C PRO A 119 -14.39 8.13 5.40
N TYR A 120 -15.00 9.12 6.02
CA TYR A 120 -14.39 10.45 6.17
C TYR A 120 -13.20 10.45 7.13
N LEU A 121 -13.28 9.68 8.25
CA LEU A 121 -12.17 9.56 9.18
C LEU A 121 -10.98 8.85 8.54
N CYS A 122 -11.24 7.74 7.84
CA CYS A 122 -10.18 7.00 7.14
C CYS A 122 -9.57 7.82 5.98
N THR A 123 -10.37 8.63 5.28
CA THR A 123 -9.84 9.57 4.29
C THR A 123 -8.91 10.60 4.93
N ALA A 124 -9.32 11.23 6.02
CA ALA A 124 -8.49 12.17 6.76
C ALA A 124 -7.22 11.49 7.32
N GLY A 125 -7.36 10.29 7.88
CA GLY A 125 -6.26 9.48 8.36
C GLY A 125 -5.24 9.18 7.27
N ALA A 126 -5.69 8.78 6.06
CA ALA A 126 -4.85 8.55 4.90
C ALA A 126 -4.03 9.78 4.50
N LEU A 127 -4.67 10.95 4.43
CA LEU A 127 -4.01 12.20 4.08
C LEU A 127 -2.98 12.63 5.13
N LEU A 128 -3.30 12.50 6.42
CA LEU A 128 -2.37 12.80 7.51
C LEU A 128 -1.18 11.85 7.52
N TRP A 129 -1.41 10.55 7.28
CA TRP A 129 -0.33 9.57 7.16
C TRP A 129 0.60 9.87 5.99
N GLN A 130 0.05 10.25 4.83
CA GLN A 130 0.84 10.60 3.65
C GLN A 130 1.67 11.87 3.87
N LEU A 131 1.05 12.92 4.41
CA LEU A 131 1.74 14.16 4.75
C LEU A 131 2.85 13.90 5.77
N GLY A 132 2.53 13.20 6.85
CA GLY A 132 3.48 12.85 7.90
C GLY A 132 4.64 11.99 7.38
N SER A 133 4.39 11.08 6.44
CA SER A 133 5.41 10.26 5.79
C SER A 133 6.38 11.08 4.94
N ALA A 134 5.87 12.07 4.19
CA ALA A 134 6.71 13.00 3.45
C ALA A 134 7.59 13.85 4.39
N LEU A 135 7.02 14.36 5.47
CA LEU A 135 7.74 15.13 6.49
C LEU A 135 8.76 14.26 7.25
N TYR A 136 8.42 13.00 7.52
CA TYR A 136 9.32 12.03 8.13
C TYR A 136 10.57 11.80 7.26
N LEU A 137 10.40 11.53 5.97
CA LEU A 137 11.52 11.39 5.05
C LEU A 137 12.33 12.69 4.94
N ALA A 138 11.66 13.84 4.86
CA ALA A 138 12.31 15.15 4.80
C ALA A 138 13.14 15.45 6.06
N GLY A 139 12.69 15.01 7.24
CA GLY A 139 13.45 15.11 8.47
C GLY A 139 14.60 14.11 8.52
N TYR A 140 14.32 12.84 8.20
CA TYR A 140 15.28 11.76 8.36
C TYR A 140 16.54 11.91 7.48
N LYS A 141 16.39 12.45 6.27
CA LYS A 141 17.51 12.73 5.36
C LYS A 141 18.42 13.90 5.81
N ASP A 142 18.03 14.65 6.85
CA ASP A 142 18.79 15.78 7.37
C ASP A 142 19.98 15.29 8.23
N THR A 143 21.18 15.31 7.67
CA THR A 143 22.40 14.83 8.32
C THR A 143 22.93 15.79 9.39
N THR A 144 22.40 17.01 9.48
CA THR A 144 22.80 17.98 10.53
C THR A 144 22.15 17.68 11.89
N LYS A 145 21.17 16.77 11.91
CA LYS A 145 20.38 16.42 13.08
C LYS A 145 20.72 15.00 13.57
N ASP A 146 20.53 14.80 14.87
CA ASP A 146 20.66 13.46 15.46
C ASP A 146 19.69 12.47 14.77
N VAL A 147 20.18 11.32 14.35
CA VAL A 147 19.42 10.31 13.59
C VAL A 147 18.17 9.82 14.33
N LYS A 148 18.19 9.77 15.68
CA LYS A 148 17.07 9.28 16.48
C LYS A 148 15.89 10.24 16.46
N THR A 149 16.14 11.54 16.40
CA THR A 149 15.11 12.60 16.50
C THR A 149 14.80 13.28 15.17
N ALA A 150 15.75 13.29 14.23
CA ALA A 150 15.66 14.01 12.96
C ALA A 150 14.32 13.78 12.21
N ARG A 151 13.88 12.52 12.16
CA ARG A 151 12.63 12.08 11.50
C ARG A 151 11.36 12.73 12.05
N TYR A 152 11.37 13.23 13.28
CA TYR A 152 10.21 13.86 13.92
C TYR A 152 10.26 15.39 13.93
N GLN A 153 11.46 15.98 13.80
CA GLN A 153 11.67 17.44 13.95
C GLN A 153 10.93 18.30 12.92
N LYS A 154 10.61 17.73 11.73
CA LYS A 154 9.83 18.43 10.69
C LYS A 154 8.34 18.08 10.72
N GLY A 155 7.84 17.56 11.83
CA GLY A 155 6.44 17.17 11.96
C GLY A 155 6.14 15.75 11.44
N GLY A 156 7.17 14.93 11.19
CA GLY A 156 6.99 13.55 10.71
C GLY A 156 6.18 12.65 11.65
N GLY A 157 6.02 13.05 12.92
CA GLY A 157 5.16 12.35 13.89
C GLY A 157 3.67 12.40 13.57
N ILE A 158 3.21 13.35 12.74
CA ILE A 158 1.78 13.50 12.38
C ILE A 158 1.23 12.25 11.67
N LYS A 159 2.09 11.44 11.05
CA LYS A 159 1.68 10.17 10.44
C LYS A 159 1.04 9.21 11.43
N TRP A 160 1.51 9.20 12.67
CA TRP A 160 0.95 8.33 13.72
C TRP A 160 -0.46 8.74 14.09
N LEU A 161 -0.75 10.07 14.11
CA LEU A 161 -2.12 10.54 14.28
C LEU A 161 -3.01 10.04 13.13
N GLY A 162 -2.52 10.09 11.90
CA GLY A 162 -3.26 9.56 10.74
C GLY A 162 -3.61 8.08 10.87
N ILE A 163 -2.69 7.27 11.42
CA ILE A 163 -2.93 5.83 11.65
C ILE A 163 -3.94 5.59 12.79
N THR A 164 -3.93 6.44 13.82
CA THR A 164 -4.77 6.22 15.02
C THR A 164 -6.21 6.69 14.87
N ILE A 165 -6.48 7.63 13.97
CA ILE A 165 -7.84 8.16 13.74
C ILE A 165 -8.56 7.48 12.56
N GLY A 166 -7.83 6.83 11.67
CA GLY A 166 -8.38 6.08 10.53
C GLY A 166 -8.56 4.62 10.83
#